data_b171f16e0f21ebb5762f26cf251ff5bc
#
_entry.id   b171f16e0f21ebb5762f26cf251ff5bc
#
_cell.length_a   1.000
_cell.length_b   1.000
_cell.length_c   1.000
_cell.angle_alpha   90.00
_cell.angle_beta   90.00
_cell.angle_gamma   90.00
#
_symmetry.space_group_name_H-M   'P 1'
#
loop_
_entity.id
_entity.type
_entity.pdbx_description
1 polymer ?
#
loop_
_entity_poly.entity_id
_entity_poly.type
_entity_poly.pdbx_seq_one_letter_code
_entity_poly.pdbx_strand_id
1 'polypeptide(L)'
;RVPLINNCEGGEPIDLWVEAAANSLFGVFTDVDPSQENPKRHGWFNAKVEKMRFGLFDEELWHLYLDVRILLGLAKRLDEKAVRRVRIIRALNNAVNVFGDDQKKTIEARECLKLELRKSASASDLKVSAIGHAHIDTGWLWPVRETVRKCARTFATQLDLIEKYPDYIFGASQPQHYQFMKDNYPEIYTRIKEAVKKGQWELQGGMWVEADCNLISGESMIRQILHGKNFFKEEFGINVNNLWLPDVFGYSAALPQILKKSGINYFLTQKLSWSQFNEFPHHTFNWRGIDGTEILTHFPPENTYNSELDSEFLVPAQTHFKEKDFIDEFISLFGVGDGGGGPKPENIELGRRMADLENSPRVAFDTAINFFDRLANHEEDVDTWVGELYLELHRGTLTTQALVKKQNRKLEWKLRAVEMLWSCLPLENYPFEELDGLWKKLLINQFHDIIPGSSINLVYQNTHKEYEDIQRDCDSLIALAGHSLFEQGPDSFV
;
A
#
# COMPACT_ATOMS: atom_id res chain seq x y z
N ARG A 1 15.20 14.74 -2.81
CA ARG A 1 15.39 16.10 -2.26
C ARG A 1 14.93 16.12 -0.81
N VAL A 2 15.75 16.63 0.11
CA VAL A 2 15.38 16.80 1.52
C VAL A 2 15.49 18.30 1.84
N PRO A 3 14.37 18.99 2.16
CA PRO A 3 14.45 20.36 2.66
C PRO A 3 15.11 20.34 4.04
N LEU A 4 16.09 21.20 4.24
CA LEU A 4 16.84 21.26 5.50
C LEU A 4 16.45 22.48 6.34
N ILE A 5 16.27 23.62 5.70
CA ILE A 5 15.89 24.88 6.33
C ILE A 5 14.93 25.62 5.41
N ASN A 6 13.83 26.13 5.97
CA ASN A 6 12.95 27.07 5.29
C ASN A 6 13.47 28.50 5.55
N ASN A 7 13.50 29.33 4.51
CA ASN A 7 13.96 30.74 4.60
C ASN A 7 15.37 30.91 5.16
N CYS A 8 16.33 30.20 4.56
CA CYS A 8 17.74 30.27 4.94
C CYS A 8 18.33 31.67 4.71
N GLU A 9 18.89 32.26 5.74
CA GLU A 9 19.56 33.60 5.70
C GLU A 9 21.06 33.48 5.47
N GLY A 10 21.63 32.28 5.69
CA GLY A 10 23.05 31.96 5.57
C GLY A 10 23.77 31.97 6.93
N GLY A 11 24.58 30.94 7.14
CA GLY A 11 25.35 30.76 8.38
C GLY A 11 24.65 29.92 9.46
N GLU A 12 23.46 29.37 9.17
CA GLU A 12 22.78 28.47 10.08
C GLU A 12 23.56 27.15 10.22
N PRO A 13 23.76 26.65 11.45
CA PRO A 13 24.33 25.33 11.66
C PRO A 13 23.32 24.26 11.23
N ILE A 14 23.78 23.29 10.47
CA ILE A 14 22.97 22.15 10.01
C ILE A 14 23.65 20.88 10.47
N ASP A 15 22.99 20.15 11.37
CA ASP A 15 23.36 18.79 11.77
C ASP A 15 22.59 17.78 10.94
N LEU A 16 23.30 16.95 10.17
CA LEU A 16 22.71 15.90 9.34
C LEU A 16 23.13 14.52 9.83
N TRP A 17 22.15 13.71 10.12
CA TRP A 17 22.32 12.29 10.35
C TRP A 17 21.91 11.53 9.09
N VAL A 18 22.87 10.85 8.46
CA VAL A 18 22.65 10.09 7.25
C VAL A 18 22.73 8.61 7.57
N GLU A 19 21.61 7.90 7.47
CA GLU A 19 21.61 6.46 7.53
C GLU A 19 21.94 5.89 6.15
N ALA A 20 23.09 5.21 6.03
CA ALA A 20 23.47 4.50 4.82
C ALA A 20 22.74 3.15 4.76
N ALA A 21 21.50 3.16 4.31
CA ALA A 21 20.76 1.95 3.99
C ALA A 21 21.00 1.58 2.52
N ALA A 22 21.79 0.53 2.28
CA ALA A 22 22.10 0.04 0.93
C ALA A 22 20.94 -0.76 0.32
N ASN A 23 19.72 -0.22 0.38
CA ASN A 23 18.52 -0.89 -0.11
C ASN A 23 18.11 -0.26 -1.44
N SER A 24 18.55 -0.86 -2.56
CA SER A 24 17.78 -0.67 -3.78
C SER A 24 16.46 -1.39 -3.63
N LEU A 25 15.38 -0.86 -4.20
CA LEU A 25 14.03 -1.44 -4.12
C LEU A 25 14.03 -2.93 -4.49
N PHE A 26 14.82 -3.32 -5.48
CA PHE A 26 14.90 -4.69 -6.00
C PHE A 26 16.15 -5.46 -5.57
N GLY A 27 16.96 -4.96 -4.67
CA GLY A 27 18.08 -5.67 -4.04
C GLY A 27 19.18 -6.18 -4.98
N VAL A 28 18.93 -6.29 -6.27
CA VAL A 28 19.84 -6.83 -7.29
C VAL A 28 19.70 -6.03 -8.58
N PHE A 29 20.81 -5.53 -9.11
CA PHE A 29 20.83 -4.95 -10.45
C PHE A 29 20.83 -6.07 -11.50
N THR A 30 20.07 -5.86 -12.57
CA THR A 30 19.87 -6.78 -13.69
C THR A 30 21.10 -7.04 -14.54
N ASP A 31 22.20 -6.30 -14.32
CA ASP A 31 23.42 -6.37 -15.10
C ASP A 31 24.45 -7.40 -14.60
N VAL A 32 24.05 -8.26 -13.67
CA VAL A 32 24.92 -9.33 -13.19
C VAL A 32 24.65 -10.59 -14.01
N ASP A 33 25.66 -11.01 -14.77
CA ASP A 33 25.68 -12.26 -15.52
C ASP A 33 25.24 -13.43 -14.60
N PRO A 34 24.13 -14.13 -14.93
CA PRO A 34 23.63 -15.24 -14.11
C PRO A 34 24.61 -16.42 -14.00
N SER A 35 25.58 -16.51 -14.89
CA SER A 35 26.59 -17.59 -14.94
C SER A 35 27.77 -17.36 -13.99
N GLN A 36 27.94 -16.16 -13.43
CA GLN A 36 28.99 -15.89 -12.47
C GLN A 36 28.50 -16.25 -11.06
N GLU A 37 29.15 -17.19 -10.43
CA GLU A 37 29.04 -17.43 -8.99
C GLU A 37 29.53 -16.20 -8.21
N ASN A 38 28.68 -15.20 -8.08
CA ASN A 38 29.00 -14.02 -7.32
C ASN A 38 28.38 -14.10 -5.93
N PRO A 39 29.17 -14.36 -4.88
CA PRO A 39 28.68 -14.41 -3.50
C PRO A 39 28.09 -13.06 -3.04
N LYS A 40 28.22 -11.99 -3.83
CA LYS A 40 27.65 -10.67 -3.58
C LYS A 40 26.19 -10.53 -3.93
N ARG A 41 25.53 -11.57 -4.48
CA ARG A 41 24.10 -11.55 -4.88
C ARG A 41 23.11 -11.32 -3.74
N HIS A 42 23.51 -11.49 -2.50
CA HIS A 42 22.62 -11.44 -1.35
C HIS A 42 23.13 -10.50 -0.26
N GLY A 43 23.18 -9.20 -0.56
CA GLY A 43 23.28 -8.20 0.51
C GLY A 43 24.66 -7.56 0.74
N TRP A 44 25.61 -7.73 -0.15
CA TRP A 44 26.90 -7.05 -0.07
C TRP A 44 26.98 -5.87 -1.06
N PHE A 45 25.98 -5.00 -1.04
CA PHE A 45 26.03 -3.76 -1.81
C PHE A 45 26.73 -2.68 -0.99
N ASN A 46 27.89 -2.26 -1.48
CA ASN A 46 28.52 -1.02 -1.03
C ASN A 46 27.85 0.14 -1.77
N ALA A 47 26.67 0.58 -1.31
CA ALA A 47 26.13 1.85 -1.74
C ALA A 47 27.12 2.94 -1.33
N LYS A 48 27.59 3.72 -2.30
CA LYS A 48 28.45 4.88 -2.06
C LYS A 48 27.62 6.13 -2.27
N VAL A 49 27.75 7.07 -1.33
CA VAL A 49 27.28 8.43 -1.58
C VAL A 49 28.26 9.05 -2.56
N GLU A 50 27.89 9.04 -3.85
CA GLU A 50 28.78 9.60 -4.89
C GLU A 50 28.82 11.13 -4.83
N LYS A 51 27.73 11.77 -4.45
CA LYS A 51 27.61 13.21 -4.45
C LYS A 51 26.58 13.72 -3.46
N MET A 52 26.99 14.58 -2.56
CA MET A 52 26.10 15.43 -1.77
C MET A 52 26.18 16.85 -2.30
N ARG A 53 25.06 17.49 -2.55
CA ARG A 53 24.97 18.89 -2.98
C ARG A 53 24.02 19.63 -2.06
N PHE A 54 24.45 20.79 -1.61
CA PHE A 54 23.61 21.79 -0.99
C PHE A 54 23.31 22.89 -1.99
N GLY A 55 22.15 23.47 -1.95
CA GLY A 55 21.77 24.56 -2.81
C GLY A 55 20.47 25.23 -2.36
N LEU A 56 20.26 26.44 -2.82
CA LEU A 56 18.98 27.09 -2.67
C LEU A 56 17.98 26.41 -3.62
N PHE A 57 16.80 26.11 -3.09
CA PHE A 57 15.70 25.55 -3.88
C PHE A 57 14.93 26.70 -4.57
N ASP A 58 14.95 26.69 -5.90
CA ASP A 58 14.15 27.62 -6.69
C ASP A 58 12.75 27.05 -6.90
N GLU A 59 11.81 27.51 -6.09
CA GLU A 59 10.42 27.04 -6.10
C GLU A 59 9.70 27.43 -7.42
N GLU A 60 9.99 28.62 -7.98
CA GLU A 60 9.37 29.04 -9.24
C GLU A 60 9.85 28.18 -10.42
N LEU A 61 11.13 27.85 -10.47
CA LEU A 61 11.68 26.96 -11.49
C LEU A 61 11.10 25.55 -11.36
N TRP A 62 10.92 25.07 -10.13
CA TRP A 62 10.28 23.78 -9.88
C TRP A 62 8.81 23.80 -10.34
N HIS A 63 8.07 24.85 -10.06
CA HIS A 63 6.70 25.00 -10.56
C HIS A 63 6.65 25.09 -12.09
N LEU A 64 7.59 25.77 -12.75
CA LEU A 64 7.69 25.75 -14.22
C LEU A 64 7.88 24.32 -14.75
N TYR A 65 8.75 23.54 -14.13
CA TYR A 65 8.97 22.15 -14.49
C TYR A 65 7.66 21.34 -14.39
N LEU A 66 6.89 21.50 -13.31
CA LEU A 66 5.61 20.81 -13.12
C LEU A 66 4.54 21.27 -14.14
N ASP A 67 4.47 22.55 -14.41
CA ASP A 67 3.56 23.14 -15.41
C ASP A 67 3.84 22.56 -16.80
N VAL A 68 5.11 22.48 -17.18
CA VAL A 68 5.56 21.88 -18.45
C VAL A 68 5.25 20.38 -18.46
N ARG A 69 5.51 19.66 -17.37
CA ARG A 69 5.28 18.22 -17.26
C ARG A 69 3.81 17.86 -17.51
N ILE A 70 2.89 18.56 -16.87
CA ILE A 70 1.42 18.34 -17.05
C ILE A 70 1.00 18.60 -18.49
N LEU A 71 1.36 19.75 -19.05
CA LEU A 71 0.92 20.11 -20.41
C LEU A 71 1.57 19.24 -21.48
N LEU A 72 2.86 18.89 -21.32
CA LEU A 72 3.53 18.00 -22.24
C LEU A 72 2.94 16.59 -22.21
N GLY A 73 2.67 16.07 -21.00
CA GLY A 73 1.99 14.78 -20.81
C GLY A 73 0.61 14.78 -21.47
N LEU A 74 -0.19 15.82 -21.24
CA LEU A 74 -1.49 15.95 -21.88
C LEU A 74 -1.37 16.02 -23.41
N ALA A 75 -0.44 16.82 -23.95
CA ALA A 75 -0.25 16.91 -25.40
C ALA A 75 0.13 15.58 -26.05
N LYS A 76 0.87 14.71 -25.34
CA LYS A 76 1.21 13.36 -25.84
C LYS A 76 -0.01 12.43 -25.93
N ARG A 77 -1.05 12.68 -25.12
CA ARG A 77 -2.26 11.83 -25.04
C ARG A 77 -3.40 12.30 -25.95
N LEU A 78 -3.35 13.56 -26.39
CA LEU A 78 -4.34 14.11 -27.33
C LEU A 78 -4.04 13.71 -28.77
N ASP A 79 -5.12 13.57 -29.58
CA ASP A 79 -5.00 13.39 -31.03
C ASP A 79 -4.09 14.45 -31.66
N GLU A 80 -3.27 14.04 -32.62
CA GLU A 80 -2.28 14.91 -33.25
C GLU A 80 -2.88 16.15 -33.91
N LYS A 81 -4.12 16.05 -34.40
CA LYS A 81 -4.85 17.13 -35.07
C LYS A 81 -5.76 17.91 -34.13
N ALA A 82 -5.85 17.51 -32.84
CA ALA A 82 -6.69 18.21 -31.89
C ALA A 82 -6.24 19.66 -31.70
N VAL A 83 -7.16 20.59 -31.79
CA VAL A 83 -6.90 22.03 -31.58
C VAL A 83 -6.23 22.28 -30.22
N ARG A 84 -6.67 21.55 -29.19
CA ARG A 84 -6.13 21.64 -27.85
C ARG A 84 -4.63 21.31 -27.81
N ARG A 85 -4.22 20.20 -28.47
CA ARG A 85 -2.82 19.79 -28.58
C ARG A 85 -1.95 20.85 -29.25
N VAL A 86 -2.42 21.41 -30.38
CA VAL A 86 -1.67 22.45 -31.10
C VAL A 86 -1.48 23.71 -30.25
N ARG A 87 -2.49 24.12 -29.48
CA ARG A 87 -2.39 25.24 -28.54
C ARG A 87 -1.41 25.00 -27.42
N ILE A 88 -1.45 23.81 -26.81
CA ILE A 88 -0.51 23.42 -25.75
C ILE A 88 0.93 23.42 -26.29
N ILE A 89 1.19 22.79 -27.44
CA ILE A 89 2.53 22.78 -28.06
C ILE A 89 3.04 24.19 -28.33
N ARG A 90 2.17 25.08 -28.83
CA ARG A 90 2.54 26.48 -29.01
C ARG A 90 2.89 27.17 -27.71
N ALA A 91 2.10 26.97 -26.65
CA ALA A 91 2.38 27.55 -25.33
C ALA A 91 3.70 27.05 -24.75
N LEU A 92 3.95 25.75 -24.84
CA LEU A 92 5.21 25.12 -24.42
C LEU A 92 6.40 25.71 -25.18
N ASN A 93 6.30 25.83 -26.52
CA ASN A 93 7.37 26.41 -27.34
C ASN A 93 7.61 27.88 -26.97
N ASN A 94 6.58 28.68 -26.72
CA ASN A 94 6.71 30.06 -26.25
C ASN A 94 7.42 30.11 -24.89
N ALA A 95 7.04 29.25 -23.94
CA ALA A 95 7.66 29.18 -22.62
C ALA A 95 9.16 28.84 -22.72
N VAL A 96 9.52 27.87 -23.56
CA VAL A 96 10.93 27.49 -23.80
C VAL A 96 11.71 28.65 -24.43
N ASN A 97 11.14 29.35 -25.43
CA ASN A 97 11.79 30.50 -26.08
C ASN A 97 11.97 31.69 -25.12
N VAL A 98 10.99 31.93 -24.22
CA VAL A 98 11.09 32.99 -23.21
C VAL A 98 12.13 32.63 -22.17
N PHE A 99 12.10 31.37 -21.67
CA PHE A 99 13.04 30.90 -20.64
C PHE A 99 14.48 30.94 -21.15
N GLY A 100 14.71 30.38 -22.35
CA GLY A 100 16.07 30.19 -22.88
C GLY A 100 16.91 29.45 -21.83
N ASP A 101 18.07 30.00 -21.49
CA ASP A 101 18.91 29.51 -20.40
C ASP A 101 18.98 30.49 -19.22
N ASP A 102 18.05 31.46 -19.15
CA ASP A 102 18.04 32.50 -18.12
C ASP A 102 16.96 32.22 -17.04
N GLN A 103 17.39 31.72 -15.88
CA GLN A 103 16.51 31.44 -14.74
C GLN A 103 15.72 32.68 -14.26
N LYS A 104 16.17 33.90 -14.52
CA LYS A 104 15.43 35.14 -14.16
C LYS A 104 14.12 35.26 -14.91
N LYS A 105 13.96 34.55 -16.02
CA LYS A 105 12.77 34.54 -16.84
C LYS A 105 11.77 33.42 -16.49
N THR A 106 11.98 32.72 -15.41
CA THR A 106 11.11 31.60 -14.98
C THR A 106 9.64 32.03 -14.87
N ILE A 107 9.37 33.16 -14.22
CA ILE A 107 7.99 33.65 -14.03
C ILE A 107 7.37 33.99 -15.38
N GLU A 108 8.10 34.68 -16.29
CA GLU A 108 7.61 35.01 -17.62
C GLU A 108 7.29 33.76 -18.45
N ALA A 109 8.13 32.74 -18.36
CA ALA A 109 7.91 31.45 -19.02
C ALA A 109 6.65 30.75 -18.47
N ARG A 110 6.41 30.79 -17.16
CA ARG A 110 5.19 30.25 -16.53
C ARG A 110 3.92 30.99 -17.02
N GLU A 111 3.97 32.30 -17.18
CA GLU A 111 2.82 33.05 -17.72
C GLU A 111 2.42 32.60 -19.14
N CYS A 112 3.38 32.12 -19.96
CA CYS A 112 3.07 31.53 -21.27
C CYS A 112 2.18 30.28 -21.18
N LEU A 113 2.25 29.51 -20.08
CA LEU A 113 1.52 28.27 -19.88
C LEU A 113 0.17 28.46 -19.18
N LYS A 114 0.00 29.55 -18.47
CA LYS A 114 -1.11 29.81 -17.56
C LYS A 114 -2.49 29.72 -18.22
N LEU A 115 -2.62 30.20 -19.45
CA LEU A 115 -3.89 30.14 -20.20
C LEU A 115 -4.31 28.67 -20.44
N GLU A 116 -3.36 27.83 -20.78
CA GLU A 116 -3.63 26.42 -21.07
C GLU A 116 -3.88 25.60 -19.76
N LEU A 117 -3.23 25.93 -18.66
CA LEU A 117 -3.44 25.31 -17.36
C LEU A 117 -4.77 25.69 -16.70
N ARG A 118 -5.35 26.85 -17.04
CA ARG A 118 -6.62 27.35 -16.45
C ARG A 118 -7.88 26.92 -17.20
N LYS A 119 -7.75 26.19 -18.28
CA LYS A 119 -8.93 25.70 -18.99
C LYS A 119 -9.57 24.56 -18.22
N SER A 120 -10.83 24.73 -17.91
CA SER A 120 -11.60 23.77 -17.10
C SER A 120 -11.95 22.50 -17.85
N ALA A 121 -11.99 21.41 -17.13
CA ALA A 121 -12.45 20.11 -17.58
C ALA A 121 -13.91 20.17 -18.08
N SER A 122 -14.26 19.28 -18.98
CA SER A 122 -15.63 19.12 -19.49
C SER A 122 -16.55 18.53 -18.41
N ALA A 123 -17.85 18.81 -18.52
CA ALA A 123 -18.84 18.19 -17.62
C ALA A 123 -18.87 16.66 -17.73
N SER A 124 -18.46 16.11 -18.86
CA SER A 124 -18.37 14.66 -19.13
C SER A 124 -17.04 14.01 -18.73
N ASP A 125 -16.06 14.81 -18.27
CA ASP A 125 -14.80 14.23 -17.78
C ASP A 125 -15.01 13.60 -16.42
N LEU A 126 -14.43 12.40 -16.22
CA LEU A 126 -14.56 11.65 -14.97
C LEU A 126 -13.88 12.36 -13.79
N LYS A 127 -14.25 11.96 -12.59
CA LYS A 127 -13.60 12.38 -11.35
C LYS A 127 -12.58 11.33 -10.91
N VAL A 128 -11.58 11.76 -10.18
CA VAL A 128 -10.56 10.90 -9.58
C VAL A 128 -10.50 11.17 -8.09
N SER A 129 -10.85 10.17 -7.30
CA SER A 129 -10.51 10.13 -5.88
C SER A 129 -9.05 9.71 -5.76
N ALA A 130 -8.17 10.68 -5.54
CA ALA A 130 -6.74 10.45 -5.38
C ALA A 130 -6.40 10.13 -3.94
N ILE A 131 -5.97 8.88 -3.70
CA ILE A 131 -5.62 8.38 -2.39
C ILE A 131 -4.10 8.34 -2.25
N GLY A 132 -3.55 9.18 -1.36
CA GLY A 132 -2.15 9.12 -1.01
C GLY A 132 -1.85 7.80 -0.30
N HIS A 133 -0.92 7.01 -0.84
CA HIS A 133 -0.69 5.65 -0.36
C HIS A 133 0.79 5.25 -0.46
N ALA A 134 1.22 4.36 0.41
CA ALA A 134 2.51 3.70 0.34
C ALA A 134 2.31 2.21 0.64
N HIS A 135 2.31 1.37 -0.40
CA HIS A 135 2.42 -0.06 -0.18
C HIS A 135 3.80 -0.37 0.40
N ILE A 136 3.86 -1.08 1.53
CA ILE A 136 5.11 -1.45 2.20
C ILE A 136 5.08 -2.95 2.47
N ASP A 137 5.97 -3.68 1.82
CA ASP A 137 6.11 -5.11 2.07
C ASP A 137 6.65 -5.37 3.47
N THR A 138 5.91 -6.15 4.26
CA THR A 138 6.29 -6.51 5.63
C THR A 138 7.54 -7.39 5.66
N GLY A 139 7.80 -8.13 4.60
CA GLY A 139 9.03 -8.86 4.34
C GLY A 139 9.03 -9.34 2.90
N TRP A 140 10.12 -9.08 2.15
CA TRP A 140 10.27 -9.46 0.75
C TRP A 140 11.75 -9.54 0.35
N LEU A 141 12.30 -8.48 -0.27
CA LEU A 141 13.74 -8.36 -0.56
C LEU A 141 14.54 -7.84 0.64
N TRP A 142 13.90 -7.76 1.78
CA TRP A 142 14.44 -7.37 3.08
C TRP A 142 13.69 -8.08 4.22
N PRO A 143 14.33 -8.28 5.39
CA PRO A 143 13.69 -8.88 6.54
C PRO A 143 12.77 -7.90 7.27
N VAL A 144 11.82 -8.43 8.06
CA VAL A 144 10.83 -7.66 8.83
C VAL A 144 11.46 -6.54 9.68
N ARG A 145 12.65 -6.75 10.26
CA ARG A 145 13.36 -5.72 11.03
C ARG A 145 13.69 -4.46 10.22
N GLU A 146 13.88 -4.60 8.90
CA GLU A 146 14.09 -3.44 8.00
C GLU A 146 12.76 -2.75 7.68
N THR A 147 11.67 -3.47 7.68
CA THR A 147 10.32 -2.90 7.48
C THR A 147 9.97 -1.91 8.59
N VAL A 148 10.36 -2.19 9.83
CA VAL A 148 10.20 -1.25 10.95
C VAL A 148 10.80 0.12 10.61
N ARG A 149 12.00 0.14 10.01
CA ARG A 149 12.70 1.36 9.59
C ARG A 149 12.08 2.01 8.35
N LYS A 150 11.61 1.19 7.40
CA LYS A 150 10.90 1.68 6.20
C LYS A 150 9.59 2.38 6.56
N CYS A 151 8.83 1.81 7.49
CA CYS A 151 7.62 2.44 8.03
C CYS A 151 7.95 3.78 8.69
N ALA A 152 8.97 3.84 9.55
CA ALA A 152 9.37 5.07 10.23
C ALA A 152 9.75 6.18 9.23
N ARG A 153 10.57 5.88 8.23
CA ARG A 153 10.96 6.85 7.18
C ARG A 153 9.76 7.32 6.37
N THR A 154 8.91 6.38 5.95
CA THR A 154 7.73 6.69 5.14
C THR A 154 6.74 7.53 5.94
N PHE A 155 6.36 7.10 7.13
CA PHE A 155 5.35 7.77 7.93
C PHE A 155 5.81 9.16 8.40
N ALA A 156 7.07 9.31 8.80
CA ALA A 156 7.61 10.63 9.12
C ALA A 156 7.52 11.58 7.92
N THR A 157 7.90 11.13 6.71
CA THR A 157 7.81 11.93 5.49
C THR A 157 6.36 12.31 5.16
N GLN A 158 5.41 11.39 5.31
CA GLN A 158 4.01 11.66 5.02
C GLN A 158 3.39 12.63 6.04
N LEU A 159 3.77 12.55 7.31
CA LEU A 159 3.36 13.51 8.33
C LEU A 159 3.89 14.93 8.04
N ASP A 160 5.12 15.05 7.58
CA ASP A 160 5.68 16.34 7.16
C ASP A 160 4.95 16.91 5.93
N LEU A 161 4.52 16.05 5.00
CA LEU A 161 3.71 16.47 3.85
C LEU A 161 2.30 16.91 4.27
N ILE A 162 1.67 16.24 5.22
CA ILE A 162 0.37 16.62 5.80
C ILE A 162 0.46 18.02 6.43
N GLU A 163 1.53 18.31 7.15
CA GLU A 163 1.74 19.65 7.73
C GLU A 163 1.93 20.72 6.65
N LYS A 164 2.61 20.39 5.56
CA LYS A 164 2.88 21.31 4.46
C LYS A 164 1.68 21.53 3.53
N TYR A 165 0.85 20.49 3.34
CA TYR A 165 -0.27 20.47 2.40
C TYR A 165 -1.58 20.14 3.12
N PRO A 166 -2.34 21.15 3.59
CA PRO A 166 -3.55 20.94 4.40
C PRO A 166 -4.68 20.17 3.71
N ASP A 167 -4.70 20.12 2.40
CA ASP A 167 -5.65 19.37 1.56
C ASP A 167 -5.19 17.94 1.26
N TYR A 168 -3.97 17.58 1.62
CA TYR A 168 -3.42 16.25 1.41
C TYR A 168 -3.90 15.26 2.47
N ILE A 169 -4.31 14.09 2.00
CA ILE A 169 -4.71 12.95 2.85
C ILE A 169 -3.82 11.76 2.49
N PHE A 170 -3.31 11.09 3.52
CA PHE A 170 -2.54 9.86 3.38
C PHE A 170 -3.29 8.69 3.99
N GLY A 171 -3.27 7.53 3.31
CA GLY A 171 -3.84 6.28 3.80
C GLY A 171 -2.78 5.20 3.97
N ALA A 172 -2.89 4.42 5.03
CA ALA A 172 -2.04 3.26 5.26
C ALA A 172 -2.82 2.09 5.85
N SER A 173 -2.56 0.91 5.31
CA SER A 173 -3.04 -0.38 5.77
C SER A 173 -2.11 -0.99 6.82
N GLN A 174 -2.35 -2.25 7.18
CA GLN A 174 -1.48 -3.10 7.99
C GLN A 174 -1.25 -2.61 9.43
N PRO A 175 -2.16 -2.89 10.37
CA PRO A 175 -2.01 -2.61 11.81
C PRO A 175 -0.66 -2.98 12.41
N GLN A 176 0.01 -4.03 11.90
CA GLN A 176 1.37 -4.39 12.31
C GLN A 176 2.37 -3.25 12.09
N HIS A 177 2.22 -2.46 11.03
CA HIS A 177 3.11 -1.31 10.78
C HIS A 177 2.91 -0.20 11.81
N TYR A 178 1.67 0.02 12.25
CA TYR A 178 1.37 0.93 13.35
C TYR A 178 1.88 0.41 14.69
N GLN A 179 1.80 -0.91 14.92
CA GLN A 179 2.40 -1.53 16.10
C GLN A 179 3.92 -1.31 16.11
N PHE A 180 4.61 -1.44 14.98
CA PHE A 180 6.03 -1.11 14.89
C PHE A 180 6.33 0.33 15.29
N MET A 181 5.47 1.29 14.89
CA MET A 181 5.65 2.69 15.29
C MET A 181 5.40 2.88 16.78
N LYS A 182 4.34 2.26 17.30
CA LYS A 182 4.02 2.31 18.74
C LYS A 182 5.18 1.82 19.59
N ASP A 183 5.81 0.71 19.20
CA ASP A 183 6.86 0.05 19.97
C ASP A 183 8.23 0.72 19.83
N ASN A 184 8.57 1.22 18.64
CA ASN A 184 9.93 1.67 18.30
C ASN A 184 10.06 3.17 18.07
N TYR A 185 8.97 3.86 17.68
CA TYR A 185 8.95 5.28 17.32
C TYR A 185 7.70 6.00 17.87
N PRO A 186 7.54 6.08 19.22
CA PRO A 186 6.32 6.59 19.84
C PRO A 186 5.97 8.04 19.46
N GLU A 187 6.95 8.86 19.11
CA GLU A 187 6.73 10.23 18.64
C GLU A 187 6.04 10.25 17.27
N ILE A 188 6.47 9.38 16.33
CA ILE A 188 5.81 9.22 15.04
C ILE A 188 4.38 8.69 15.26
N TYR A 189 4.22 7.71 16.14
CA TYR A 189 2.91 7.13 16.45
C TYR A 189 1.93 8.18 17.02
N THR A 190 2.41 9.08 17.87
CA THR A 190 1.61 10.19 18.41
C THR A 190 1.17 11.15 17.29
N ARG A 191 2.06 11.54 16.39
CA ARG A 191 1.73 12.39 15.22
C ARG A 191 0.72 11.71 14.30
N ILE A 192 0.82 10.39 14.09
CA ILE A 192 -0.18 9.62 13.33
C ILE A 192 -1.56 9.74 13.98
N LYS A 193 -1.67 9.53 15.30
CA LYS A 193 -2.93 9.68 16.04
C LYS A 193 -3.55 11.08 15.87
N GLU A 194 -2.72 12.11 15.88
CA GLU A 194 -3.18 13.48 15.64
C GLU A 194 -3.66 13.71 14.20
N ALA A 195 -2.94 13.18 13.20
CA ALA A 195 -3.32 13.26 11.79
C ALA A 195 -4.63 12.51 11.50
N VAL A 196 -4.83 11.34 12.12
CA VAL A 196 -6.10 10.58 12.06
C VAL A 196 -7.25 11.42 12.62
N LYS A 197 -7.08 12.05 13.80
CA LYS A 197 -8.10 12.91 14.41
C LYS A 197 -8.47 14.12 13.55
N LYS A 198 -7.51 14.63 12.77
CA LYS A 198 -7.72 15.75 11.83
C LYS A 198 -8.35 15.31 10.50
N GLY A 199 -8.52 14.01 10.26
CA GLY A 199 -9.02 13.47 9.00
C GLY A 199 -8.01 13.53 7.85
N GLN A 200 -6.73 13.72 8.13
CA GLN A 200 -5.65 13.78 7.14
C GLN A 200 -4.85 12.47 7.02
N TRP A 201 -5.20 11.50 7.83
CA TRP A 201 -4.65 10.15 7.77
C TRP A 201 -5.78 9.12 7.89
N GLU A 202 -5.99 8.34 6.82
CA GLU A 202 -6.99 7.29 6.77
C GLU A 202 -6.41 5.96 7.22
N LEU A 203 -7.11 5.28 8.12
CA LEU A 203 -6.84 3.88 8.47
C LEU A 203 -7.54 2.99 7.45
N GLN A 204 -6.77 2.19 6.72
CA GLN A 204 -7.26 1.36 5.62
C GLN A 204 -7.04 -0.12 5.89
N GLY A 205 -7.77 -0.97 5.18
CA GLY A 205 -7.64 -2.43 5.28
C GLY A 205 -8.03 -2.96 6.66
N GLY A 206 -8.45 -4.15 6.75
CA GLY A 206 -8.91 -4.74 8.02
C GLY A 206 -8.01 -5.85 8.53
N MET A 207 -7.05 -6.32 7.74
CA MET A 207 -6.14 -7.41 8.10
C MET A 207 -4.94 -6.91 8.89
N TRP A 208 -4.39 -7.75 9.77
CA TRP A 208 -3.19 -7.47 10.56
C TRP A 208 -1.98 -7.10 9.71
N VAL A 209 -1.77 -7.86 8.63
CA VAL A 209 -0.89 -7.53 7.49
C VAL A 209 -1.67 -7.76 6.20
N GLU A 210 -1.18 -7.30 5.06
CA GLU A 210 -1.72 -7.64 3.74
C GLU A 210 -1.39 -9.11 3.41
N ALA A 211 -2.20 -10.01 3.97
CA ALA A 211 -1.95 -11.44 3.95
C ALA A 211 -2.27 -12.09 2.60
N ASP A 212 -1.56 -13.18 2.28
CA ASP A 212 -1.94 -14.08 1.20
C ASP A 212 -3.36 -14.61 1.40
N CYS A 213 -4.17 -14.65 0.34
CA CYS A 213 -5.58 -15.03 0.40
C CYS A 213 -5.87 -16.43 -0.19
N ASN A 214 -4.84 -17.20 -0.57
CA ASN A 214 -4.98 -18.52 -1.16
C ASN A 214 -4.42 -19.63 -0.26
N LEU A 215 -3.30 -19.38 0.41
CA LEU A 215 -2.53 -20.39 1.15
C LEU A 215 -2.90 -20.50 2.62
N ILE A 216 -3.39 -19.42 3.22
CA ILE A 216 -3.79 -19.40 4.63
C ILE A 216 -5.18 -20.03 4.81
N SER A 217 -5.47 -20.51 6.02
CA SER A 217 -6.81 -21.06 6.33
C SER A 217 -7.86 -19.95 6.47
N GLY A 218 -9.14 -20.36 6.36
CA GLY A 218 -10.25 -19.45 6.68
C GLY A 218 -10.20 -18.91 8.10
N GLU A 219 -9.74 -19.73 9.07
CA GLU A 219 -9.49 -19.30 10.44
C GLU A 219 -8.44 -18.18 10.49
N SER A 220 -7.31 -18.35 9.79
CA SER A 220 -6.28 -17.30 9.73
C SER A 220 -6.79 -16.04 9.06
N MET A 221 -7.58 -16.12 7.99
CA MET A 221 -8.21 -14.95 7.37
C MET A 221 -9.08 -14.18 8.36
N ILE A 222 -9.90 -14.91 9.15
CA ILE A 222 -10.71 -14.32 10.21
C ILE A 222 -9.82 -13.66 11.28
N ARG A 223 -8.73 -14.31 11.69
CA ARG A 223 -7.78 -13.78 12.69
C ARG A 223 -7.04 -12.55 12.18
N GLN A 224 -6.64 -12.53 10.90
CA GLN A 224 -6.08 -11.34 10.27
C GLN A 224 -7.01 -10.14 10.44
N ILE A 225 -8.31 -10.31 10.14
CA ILE A 225 -9.31 -9.26 10.26
C ILE A 225 -9.63 -8.92 11.72
N LEU A 226 -9.75 -9.93 12.58
CA LEU A 226 -10.04 -9.75 13.99
C LEU A 226 -8.96 -8.89 14.68
N HIS A 227 -7.70 -9.30 14.56
CA HIS A 227 -6.57 -8.57 15.16
C HIS A 227 -6.41 -7.18 14.54
N GLY A 228 -6.58 -7.07 13.23
CA GLY A 228 -6.45 -5.79 12.53
C GLY A 228 -7.53 -4.78 12.93
N LYS A 229 -8.79 -5.18 12.89
CA LYS A 229 -9.91 -4.29 13.27
C LYS A 229 -9.90 -3.95 14.75
N ASN A 230 -9.58 -4.92 15.63
CA ASN A 230 -9.49 -4.65 17.07
C ASN A 230 -8.39 -3.64 17.37
N PHE A 231 -7.22 -3.76 16.76
CA PHE A 231 -6.14 -2.78 16.93
C PHE A 231 -6.58 -1.36 16.54
N PHE A 232 -7.20 -1.19 15.38
CA PHE A 232 -7.67 0.13 14.96
C PHE A 232 -8.79 0.68 15.86
N LYS A 233 -9.69 -0.18 16.31
CA LYS A 233 -10.75 0.20 17.23
C LYS A 233 -10.22 0.61 18.62
N GLU A 234 -9.30 -0.16 19.17
CA GLU A 234 -8.72 0.08 20.50
C GLU A 234 -7.81 1.30 20.51
N GLU A 235 -6.95 1.44 19.50
CA GLU A 235 -5.94 2.50 19.45
C GLU A 235 -6.47 3.84 18.92
N PHE A 236 -7.45 3.81 18.02
CA PHE A 236 -7.92 5.00 17.31
C PHE A 236 -9.44 5.23 17.44
N GLY A 237 -10.20 4.27 17.96
CA GLY A 237 -11.66 4.34 18.05
C GLY A 237 -12.39 4.15 16.71
N ILE A 238 -11.68 3.69 15.66
CA ILE A 238 -12.20 3.58 14.29
C ILE A 238 -12.45 2.12 13.94
N ASN A 239 -13.64 1.84 13.40
CA ASN A 239 -13.99 0.54 12.85
C ASN A 239 -13.84 0.55 11.32
N VAL A 240 -12.74 0.04 10.81
CA VAL A 240 -12.44 0.01 9.37
C VAL A 240 -13.42 -0.89 8.63
N ASN A 241 -13.89 -0.46 7.47
CA ASN A 241 -14.95 -1.07 6.68
C ASN A 241 -14.52 -1.47 5.25
N ASN A 242 -13.27 -1.29 4.89
CA ASN A 242 -12.72 -1.73 3.61
C ASN A 242 -11.61 -2.76 3.82
N LEU A 243 -11.42 -3.65 2.84
CA LEU A 243 -10.23 -4.46 2.69
C LEU A 243 -9.37 -3.86 1.60
N TRP A 244 -8.08 -3.69 1.89
CA TRP A 244 -7.10 -3.02 1.04
C TRP A 244 -5.90 -3.94 0.79
N LEU A 245 -5.88 -4.58 -0.39
CA LEU A 245 -4.86 -5.55 -0.76
C LEU A 245 -4.34 -5.26 -2.19
N PRO A 246 -3.53 -4.21 -2.37
CA PRO A 246 -3.14 -3.78 -3.73
C PRO A 246 -2.25 -4.78 -4.44
N ASP A 247 -1.47 -5.61 -3.76
CA ASP A 247 -0.43 -6.46 -4.33
C ASP A 247 -0.55 -7.97 -4.06
N VAL A 248 -1.62 -8.45 -3.47
CA VAL A 248 -1.80 -9.89 -3.14
C VAL A 248 -2.08 -10.73 -4.40
N PHE A 249 -1.58 -11.96 -4.45
CA PHE A 249 -1.46 -12.79 -5.66
C PHE A 249 -2.69 -13.65 -5.95
N GLY A 250 -3.87 -13.04 -5.91
CA GLY A 250 -5.16 -13.69 -6.14
C GLY A 250 -5.93 -13.95 -4.84
N TYR A 251 -7.24 -14.18 -4.97
CA TYR A 251 -8.17 -14.14 -3.84
C TYR A 251 -9.17 -15.28 -3.93
N SER A 252 -9.24 -16.08 -2.86
CA SER A 252 -10.19 -17.18 -2.73
C SER A 252 -11.64 -16.71 -2.79
N ALA A 253 -12.48 -17.47 -3.47
CA ALA A 253 -13.93 -17.24 -3.52
C ALA A 253 -14.64 -17.36 -2.15
N ALA A 254 -13.96 -17.77 -1.10
CA ALA A 254 -14.48 -17.75 0.27
C ALA A 254 -14.32 -16.37 0.94
N LEU A 255 -13.51 -15.47 0.38
CA LEU A 255 -13.20 -14.20 0.99
C LEU A 255 -14.42 -13.26 1.14
N PRO A 256 -15.33 -13.10 0.16
CA PRO A 256 -16.52 -12.26 0.32
C PRO A 256 -17.34 -12.60 1.56
N GLN A 257 -17.58 -13.87 1.84
CA GLN A 257 -18.28 -14.35 3.03
C GLN A 257 -17.57 -13.91 4.32
N ILE A 258 -16.25 -14.10 4.37
CA ILE A 258 -15.43 -13.75 5.53
C ILE A 258 -15.47 -12.25 5.77
N LEU A 259 -15.33 -11.45 4.72
CA LEU A 259 -15.36 -9.99 4.79
C LEU A 259 -16.68 -9.48 5.31
N LYS A 260 -17.79 -9.88 4.69
CA LYS A 260 -19.14 -9.40 5.07
C LYS A 260 -19.48 -9.77 6.50
N LYS A 261 -19.21 -11.01 6.93
CA LYS A 261 -19.43 -11.46 8.31
C LYS A 261 -18.51 -10.80 9.34
N SER A 262 -17.38 -10.26 8.89
CA SER A 262 -16.45 -9.49 9.72
C SER A 262 -16.74 -7.97 9.70
N GLY A 263 -17.83 -7.53 9.04
CA GLY A 263 -18.24 -6.14 8.94
C GLY A 263 -17.31 -5.32 8.04
N ILE A 264 -16.85 -5.91 6.93
CA ILE A 264 -16.15 -5.25 5.82
C ILE A 264 -17.07 -5.32 4.62
N ASN A 265 -17.36 -4.18 4.00
CA ASN A 265 -18.29 -4.06 2.88
C ASN A 265 -17.63 -3.76 1.55
N TYR A 266 -16.39 -3.34 1.54
CA TYR A 266 -15.67 -2.87 0.36
C TYR A 266 -14.33 -3.57 0.19
N PHE A 267 -13.95 -3.81 -1.04
CA PHE A 267 -12.67 -4.44 -1.37
C PHE A 267 -11.94 -3.69 -2.49
N LEU A 268 -10.64 -3.48 -2.30
CA LEU A 268 -9.76 -2.91 -3.32
C LEU A 268 -8.54 -3.79 -3.56
N THR A 269 -8.27 -4.01 -4.83
CA THR A 269 -6.99 -4.53 -5.33
C THR A 269 -6.69 -3.97 -6.73
N GLN A 270 -5.46 -4.13 -7.19
CA GLN A 270 -5.09 -3.88 -8.59
C GLN A 270 -4.26 -5.02 -9.19
N LYS A 271 -3.83 -6.00 -8.38
CA LYS A 271 -2.86 -7.03 -8.81
C LYS A 271 -3.31 -7.86 -10.01
N LEU A 272 -4.62 -8.03 -10.22
CA LEU A 272 -5.13 -8.79 -11.35
C LEU A 272 -4.81 -8.14 -12.72
N SER A 273 -4.48 -6.86 -12.74
CA SER A 273 -3.98 -6.17 -13.94
C SER A 273 -2.66 -6.76 -14.48
N TRP A 274 -1.94 -7.53 -13.65
CA TRP A 274 -0.70 -8.22 -14.02
C TRP A 274 -0.93 -9.58 -14.67
N SER A 275 -2.19 -10.03 -14.83
CA SER A 275 -2.52 -11.28 -15.51
C SER A 275 -1.92 -11.34 -16.90
N GLN A 276 -1.30 -12.49 -17.24
CA GLN A 276 -0.50 -12.64 -18.47
C GLN A 276 -1.33 -12.80 -19.75
N PHE A 277 -2.53 -13.37 -19.64
CA PHE A 277 -3.30 -13.81 -20.81
C PHE A 277 -4.65 -13.11 -20.92
N ASN A 278 -5.36 -12.93 -19.81
CA ASN A 278 -6.69 -12.35 -19.80
C ASN A 278 -6.69 -11.00 -19.07
N GLU A 279 -7.32 -10.02 -19.70
CA GLU A 279 -7.67 -8.77 -19.03
C GLU A 279 -8.96 -8.98 -18.24
N PHE A 280 -8.97 -8.58 -16.98
CA PHE A 280 -10.17 -8.65 -16.14
C PHE A 280 -11.25 -7.72 -16.71
N PRO A 281 -12.52 -8.17 -16.86
CA PRO A 281 -13.52 -7.43 -17.61
C PRO A 281 -14.08 -6.19 -16.91
N HIS A 282 -13.90 -6.07 -15.59
CA HIS A 282 -14.47 -5.01 -14.76
C HIS A 282 -13.41 -4.27 -13.97
N HIS A 283 -13.66 -2.98 -13.69
CA HIS A 283 -12.96 -2.24 -12.64
C HIS A 283 -13.85 -2.09 -11.38
N THR A 284 -15.15 -1.94 -11.57
CA THR A 284 -16.13 -1.86 -10.47
C THR A 284 -17.18 -2.94 -10.65
N PHE A 285 -17.35 -3.78 -9.62
CA PHE A 285 -18.29 -4.92 -9.71
C PHE A 285 -18.65 -5.46 -8.32
N ASN A 286 -19.72 -6.22 -8.25
CA ASN A 286 -20.09 -7.02 -7.10
C ASN A 286 -19.35 -8.37 -7.16
N TRP A 287 -18.44 -8.61 -6.22
CA TRP A 287 -17.75 -9.89 -6.13
C TRP A 287 -18.54 -10.87 -5.27
N ARG A 288 -19.07 -11.93 -5.93
CA ARG A 288 -19.89 -12.97 -5.28
C ARG A 288 -19.05 -14.19 -4.94
N GLY A 289 -19.01 -14.53 -3.66
CA GLY A 289 -18.32 -15.69 -3.12
C GLY A 289 -19.12 -17.00 -3.26
N ILE A 290 -18.53 -18.08 -2.71
CA ILE A 290 -19.05 -19.45 -2.80
C ILE A 290 -20.41 -19.66 -2.08
N ASP A 291 -20.77 -18.82 -1.12
CA ASP A 291 -22.03 -18.88 -0.38
C ASP A 291 -23.08 -17.89 -0.90
N GLY A 292 -22.78 -17.18 -1.98
CA GLY A 292 -23.65 -16.15 -2.56
C GLY A 292 -23.49 -14.76 -1.96
N THR A 293 -22.63 -14.57 -0.95
CA THR A 293 -22.34 -13.25 -0.37
C THR A 293 -21.62 -12.36 -1.37
N GLU A 294 -22.02 -11.10 -1.44
CA GLU A 294 -21.45 -10.10 -2.34
C GLU A 294 -20.69 -9.00 -1.59
N ILE A 295 -19.60 -8.53 -2.21
CA ILE A 295 -18.78 -7.41 -1.75
C ILE A 295 -18.54 -6.45 -2.92
N LEU A 296 -18.86 -5.17 -2.72
CA LEU A 296 -18.55 -4.13 -3.70
C LEU A 296 -17.04 -3.97 -3.84
N THR A 297 -16.55 -4.15 -5.05
CA THR A 297 -15.12 -4.25 -5.37
C THR A 297 -14.73 -3.22 -6.40
N HIS A 298 -13.55 -2.61 -6.24
CA HIS A 298 -12.98 -1.69 -7.21
C HIS A 298 -11.51 -1.98 -7.50
N PHE A 299 -11.15 -1.96 -8.79
CA PHE A 299 -9.77 -2.03 -9.29
C PHE A 299 -9.41 -0.69 -9.94
N PRO A 300 -8.34 -0.02 -9.49
CA PRO A 300 -7.90 1.23 -10.12
C PRO A 300 -7.61 1.05 -11.62
N PRO A 301 -8.23 1.85 -12.51
CA PRO A 301 -8.07 1.67 -13.97
C PRO A 301 -6.70 2.09 -14.51
N GLU A 302 -5.84 2.66 -13.68
CA GLU A 302 -4.43 2.92 -13.98
C GLU A 302 -3.57 1.66 -14.00
N ASN A 303 -4.07 0.54 -13.47
CA ASN A 303 -3.34 -0.72 -13.36
C ASN A 303 -2.04 -0.60 -12.55
N THR A 304 -2.01 0.30 -11.58
CA THR A 304 -0.88 0.56 -10.67
C THR A 304 -1.37 1.09 -9.33
N TYR A 305 -0.58 0.88 -8.29
CA TYR A 305 -0.70 1.58 -7.00
C TYR A 305 0.40 2.63 -6.80
N ASN A 306 1.13 2.97 -7.87
CA ASN A 306 2.24 3.92 -7.88
C ASN A 306 1.99 5.06 -8.86
N SER A 307 0.76 5.59 -8.93
CA SER A 307 0.44 6.71 -9.81
C SER A 307 1.28 7.95 -9.49
N GLU A 308 1.65 8.68 -10.53
CA GLU A 308 2.31 10.00 -10.38
C GLU A 308 1.31 11.15 -10.34
N LEU A 309 0.01 10.91 -10.52
CA LEU A 309 -1.07 11.90 -10.64
C LEU A 309 -0.82 12.94 -11.75
N ASP A 310 -0.26 12.53 -12.85
CA ASP A 310 -0.08 13.40 -14.01
C ASP A 310 -0.93 12.95 -15.22
N SER A 311 -0.91 13.75 -16.27
CA SER A 311 -1.68 13.49 -17.48
C SER A 311 -1.29 12.18 -18.19
N GLU A 312 -0.06 11.68 -17.99
CA GLU A 312 0.40 10.43 -18.60
C GLU A 312 -0.24 9.20 -17.96
N PHE A 313 -0.60 9.26 -16.67
CA PHE A 313 -1.29 8.21 -15.93
C PHE A 313 -2.82 8.35 -16.02
N LEU A 314 -3.36 9.54 -15.75
CA LEU A 314 -4.79 9.72 -15.53
C LEU A 314 -5.62 9.79 -16.82
N VAL A 315 -5.07 10.34 -17.91
CA VAL A 315 -5.80 10.40 -19.19
C VAL A 315 -6.05 9.01 -19.80
N PRO A 316 -5.07 8.08 -19.82
CA PRO A 316 -5.34 6.68 -20.19
C PRO A 316 -6.31 5.98 -19.26
N ALA A 317 -6.21 6.21 -17.94
CA ALA A 317 -7.09 5.59 -16.95
C ALA A 317 -8.57 5.91 -17.20
N GLN A 318 -8.90 7.16 -17.47
CA GLN A 318 -10.26 7.57 -17.86
C GLN A 318 -10.78 6.80 -19.08
N THR A 319 -9.91 6.53 -20.04
CA THR A 319 -10.26 5.77 -21.24
C THR A 319 -10.44 4.27 -20.96
N HIS A 320 -9.60 3.72 -20.10
CA HIS A 320 -9.60 2.30 -19.73
C HIS A 320 -10.74 1.92 -18.78
N PHE A 321 -11.23 2.83 -17.96
CA PHE A 321 -12.29 2.55 -17.00
C PHE A 321 -13.50 1.90 -17.68
N LYS A 322 -13.89 0.72 -17.22
CA LYS A 322 -14.88 -0.11 -17.92
C LYS A 322 -16.30 0.43 -17.72
N GLU A 323 -16.63 0.83 -16.50
CA GLU A 323 -17.99 1.26 -16.08
C GLU A 323 -18.23 2.77 -16.26
N LYS A 324 -17.45 3.45 -17.10
CA LYS A 324 -17.52 4.89 -17.34
C LYS A 324 -18.82 5.39 -18.02
N ASP A 325 -19.67 4.49 -18.48
CA ASP A 325 -20.96 4.81 -19.09
C ASP A 325 -22.04 5.16 -18.04
N PHE A 326 -21.87 4.71 -16.79
CA PHE A 326 -22.80 5.01 -15.68
C PHE A 326 -22.11 5.39 -14.35
N ILE A 327 -20.80 5.16 -14.21
CA ILE A 327 -20.01 5.63 -13.06
C ILE A 327 -19.08 6.76 -13.51
N ASP A 328 -19.20 7.93 -12.89
CA ASP A 328 -18.46 9.14 -13.25
C ASP A 328 -17.17 9.34 -12.43
N GLU A 329 -16.75 8.34 -11.64
CA GLU A 329 -15.62 8.43 -10.71
C GLU A 329 -14.83 7.13 -10.62
N PHE A 330 -13.52 7.23 -10.48
CA PHE A 330 -12.65 6.10 -10.14
C PHE A 330 -11.58 6.50 -9.11
N ILE A 331 -10.95 5.50 -8.47
CA ILE A 331 -9.88 5.72 -7.50
C ILE A 331 -8.51 5.66 -8.19
N SER A 332 -7.59 6.54 -7.77
CA SER A 332 -6.17 6.51 -8.14
C SER A 332 -5.33 6.40 -6.88
N LEU A 333 -4.40 5.43 -6.84
CA LEU A 333 -3.46 5.22 -5.75
C LEU A 333 -2.13 5.85 -6.14
N PHE A 334 -1.71 6.89 -5.43
CA PHE A 334 -0.48 7.60 -5.78
C PHE A 334 0.56 7.58 -4.67
N GLY A 335 1.82 7.47 -5.08
CA GLY A 335 2.97 7.39 -4.20
C GLY A 335 3.82 6.16 -4.49
N VAL A 336 5.06 6.15 -4.00
CA VAL A 336 6.01 5.05 -4.20
C VAL A 336 5.71 3.92 -3.22
N GLY A 337 5.50 2.71 -3.74
CA GLY A 337 5.20 1.49 -2.98
C GLY A 337 6.33 0.48 -2.92
N ASP A 338 6.00 -0.75 -2.60
CA ASP A 338 6.82 -1.91 -2.27
C ASP A 338 7.76 -1.65 -1.08
N GLY A 339 8.77 -0.83 -1.24
CA GLY A 339 9.70 -0.43 -0.18
C GLY A 339 9.24 0.74 0.67
N GLY A 340 8.04 1.24 0.45
CA GLY A 340 7.55 2.47 1.05
C GLY A 340 8.09 3.72 0.35
N GLY A 341 7.96 4.85 1.00
CA GLY A 341 8.24 6.19 0.45
C GLY A 341 6.98 7.02 0.34
N GLY A 342 5.96 6.47 -0.34
CA GLY A 342 4.66 7.12 -0.52
C GLY A 342 4.73 8.33 -1.45
N PRO A 343 3.73 9.21 -1.40
CA PRO A 343 3.67 10.45 -2.16
C PRO A 343 4.86 11.38 -1.93
N LYS A 344 5.24 12.07 -2.98
CA LYS A 344 6.24 13.13 -2.98
C LYS A 344 5.54 14.48 -3.12
N PRO A 345 6.19 15.61 -2.77
CA PRO A 345 5.63 16.95 -3.04
C PRO A 345 5.21 17.13 -4.50
N GLU A 346 5.96 16.53 -5.44
CA GLU A 346 5.65 16.55 -6.86
C GLU A 346 4.27 15.96 -7.18
N ASN A 347 3.91 14.82 -6.58
CA ASN A 347 2.63 14.17 -6.83
C ASN A 347 1.46 15.05 -6.36
N ILE A 348 1.58 15.67 -5.19
CA ILE A 348 0.54 16.57 -4.64
C ILE A 348 0.37 17.78 -5.55
N GLU A 349 1.47 18.40 -5.96
CA GLU A 349 1.45 19.54 -6.86
C GLU A 349 0.93 19.21 -8.27
N LEU A 350 1.22 18.01 -8.78
CA LEU A 350 0.66 17.52 -10.04
C LEU A 350 -0.85 17.29 -9.92
N GLY A 351 -1.31 16.63 -8.87
CA GLY A 351 -2.73 16.43 -8.59
C GLY A 351 -3.51 17.73 -8.50
N ARG A 352 -2.95 18.77 -7.84
CA ARG A 352 -3.57 20.12 -7.79
C ARG A 352 -3.71 20.76 -9.17
N ARG A 353 -2.76 20.52 -10.09
CA ARG A 353 -2.85 21.01 -11.48
C ARG A 353 -3.87 20.25 -12.30
N MET A 354 -4.17 19.03 -11.92
CA MET A 354 -5.16 18.16 -12.55
C MET A 354 -6.57 18.33 -11.94
N ALA A 355 -6.73 19.18 -10.92
CA ALA A 355 -8.01 19.35 -10.22
C ALA A 355 -9.16 19.79 -11.16
N ASP A 356 -8.87 20.61 -12.17
CA ASP A 356 -9.86 21.06 -13.17
C ASP A 356 -9.15 21.44 -14.48
N LEU A 357 -8.59 20.44 -15.17
CA LEU A 357 -7.83 20.65 -16.42
C LEU A 357 -8.60 20.09 -17.63
N GLU A 358 -8.78 20.91 -18.67
CA GLU A 358 -9.46 20.52 -19.92
C GLU A 358 -8.83 19.28 -20.58
N ASN A 359 -9.66 18.30 -20.93
CA ASN A 359 -9.30 16.99 -21.51
C ASN A 359 -8.57 16.04 -20.55
N SER A 360 -8.79 16.21 -19.27
CA SER A 360 -8.31 15.25 -18.26
C SER A 360 -9.38 15.04 -17.19
N PRO A 361 -9.36 13.92 -16.45
CA PRO A 361 -10.26 13.73 -15.33
C PRO A 361 -9.94 14.74 -14.21
N ARG A 362 -10.96 15.09 -13.42
CA ARG A 362 -10.84 16.00 -12.28
C ARG A 362 -10.30 15.29 -11.07
N VAL A 363 -9.18 15.73 -10.56
CA VAL A 363 -8.52 15.13 -9.39
C VAL A 363 -8.95 15.83 -8.10
N ALA A 364 -9.33 15.06 -7.10
CA ALA A 364 -9.50 15.50 -5.72
C ALA A 364 -8.78 14.55 -4.77
N PHE A 365 -8.06 15.08 -3.78
CA PHE A 365 -7.54 14.26 -2.69
C PHE A 365 -8.70 13.82 -1.80
N ASP A 366 -8.75 12.51 -1.51
CA ASP A 366 -9.89 11.92 -0.83
C ASP A 366 -9.46 10.75 0.06
N THR A 367 -10.44 10.15 0.74
CA THR A 367 -10.29 8.88 1.46
C THR A 367 -10.91 7.75 0.67
N ALA A 368 -10.38 6.54 0.84
CA ALA A 368 -10.95 5.36 0.21
C ALA A 368 -12.40 5.11 0.67
N ILE A 369 -12.69 5.36 1.96
CA ILE A 369 -14.04 5.15 2.47
C ILE A 369 -15.05 6.11 1.83
N ASN A 370 -14.73 7.39 1.65
CA ASN A 370 -15.61 8.35 0.99
C ASN A 370 -15.89 7.94 -0.46
N PHE A 371 -14.87 7.48 -1.18
CA PHE A 371 -15.05 6.95 -2.54
C PHE A 371 -16.01 5.76 -2.54
N PHE A 372 -15.79 4.76 -1.70
CA PHE A 372 -16.63 3.56 -1.65
C PHE A 372 -18.06 3.87 -1.21
N ASP A 373 -18.27 4.80 -0.27
CA ASP A 373 -19.61 5.21 0.17
C ASP A 373 -20.40 5.90 -0.97
N ARG A 374 -19.71 6.65 -1.87
CA ARG A 374 -20.34 7.17 -3.08
C ARG A 374 -20.59 6.07 -4.11
N LEU A 375 -19.62 5.18 -4.28
CA LEU A 375 -19.72 4.07 -5.21
C LEU A 375 -20.87 3.10 -4.85
N ALA A 376 -21.18 2.94 -3.56
CA ALA A 376 -22.28 2.13 -3.08
C ALA A 376 -23.66 2.56 -3.60
N ASN A 377 -23.81 3.81 -4.08
CA ASN A 377 -25.05 4.25 -4.73
C ASN A 377 -25.28 3.57 -6.10
N HIS A 378 -24.27 2.94 -6.66
CA HIS A 378 -24.29 2.21 -7.93
C HIS A 378 -24.22 0.69 -7.74
N GLU A 379 -24.31 0.17 -6.48
CA GLU A 379 -24.16 -1.26 -6.18
C GLU A 379 -25.17 -2.13 -6.94
N GLU A 380 -26.38 -1.64 -7.21
CA GLU A 380 -27.41 -2.35 -7.97
C GLU A 380 -27.18 -2.31 -9.49
N ASP A 381 -26.37 -1.39 -10.00
CA ASP A 381 -26.14 -1.16 -11.42
C ASP A 381 -24.91 -1.94 -11.96
N VAL A 382 -23.98 -2.31 -11.08
CA VAL A 382 -22.73 -2.98 -11.49
C VAL A 382 -22.90 -4.47 -11.69
N ASP A 383 -22.12 -5.01 -12.63
CA ASP A 383 -22.08 -6.44 -12.92
C ASP A 383 -21.58 -7.27 -11.72
N THR A 384 -21.89 -8.56 -11.74
CA THR A 384 -21.45 -9.50 -10.68
C THR A 384 -20.41 -10.47 -11.24
N TRP A 385 -19.23 -10.50 -10.61
CA TRP A 385 -18.24 -11.55 -10.83
C TRP A 385 -18.41 -12.67 -9.81
N VAL A 386 -18.51 -13.91 -10.25
CA VAL A 386 -18.76 -15.09 -9.40
C VAL A 386 -17.53 -15.97 -9.31
N GLY A 387 -17.07 -16.29 -8.11
CA GLY A 387 -15.98 -17.23 -7.88
C GLY A 387 -14.68 -16.56 -7.40
N GLU A 388 -13.54 -17.20 -7.66
CA GLU A 388 -12.24 -16.65 -7.26
C GLU A 388 -11.81 -15.48 -8.15
N LEU A 389 -10.95 -14.63 -7.61
CA LEU A 389 -10.20 -13.65 -8.38
C LEU A 389 -8.78 -14.20 -8.59
N TYR A 390 -8.59 -14.92 -9.69
CA TYR A 390 -7.36 -15.64 -10.02
C TYR A 390 -6.34 -14.72 -10.69
N LEU A 391 -5.10 -14.73 -10.19
CA LEU A 391 -3.97 -14.05 -10.83
C LEU A 391 -3.25 -15.02 -11.78
N GLU A 392 -3.22 -14.70 -13.05
CA GLU A 392 -2.50 -15.47 -14.08
C GLU A 392 -1.00 -15.15 -14.12
N LEU A 393 -0.37 -15.05 -12.94
CA LEU A 393 1.04 -14.78 -12.74
C LEU A 393 1.49 -15.43 -11.42
N HIS A 394 2.79 -15.42 -11.13
CA HIS A 394 3.36 -15.89 -9.84
C HIS A 394 2.94 -17.29 -9.42
N ARG A 395 2.64 -18.21 -10.35
CA ARG A 395 2.08 -19.55 -10.04
C ARG A 395 2.97 -20.40 -9.16
N GLY A 396 4.29 -20.19 -9.18
CA GLY A 396 5.24 -20.86 -8.31
C GLY A 396 4.99 -20.60 -6.82
N THR A 397 4.33 -19.52 -6.49
CA THR A 397 4.01 -19.15 -5.09
C THR A 397 3.08 -20.15 -4.39
N LEU A 398 2.31 -20.92 -5.14
CA LEU A 398 1.44 -21.94 -4.58
C LEU A 398 2.23 -23.14 -4.01
N THR A 399 3.46 -23.38 -4.45
CA THR A 399 4.23 -24.61 -4.10
C THR A 399 5.63 -24.34 -3.58
N THR A 400 6.28 -23.23 -3.95
CA THR A 400 7.65 -22.95 -3.52
C THR A 400 7.75 -22.71 -2.01
N GLN A 401 8.94 -22.91 -1.43
CA GLN A 401 9.15 -22.84 0.03
C GLN A 401 8.17 -23.72 0.82
N ALA A 402 7.99 -24.95 0.38
CA ALA A 402 6.98 -25.88 0.89
C ALA A 402 7.04 -26.09 2.42
N LEU A 403 8.23 -25.96 3.04
CA LEU A 403 8.39 -26.09 4.49
C LEU A 403 7.67 -24.96 5.24
N VAL A 404 7.73 -23.72 4.74
CA VAL A 404 6.99 -22.58 5.32
C VAL A 404 5.49 -22.86 5.29
N LYS A 405 4.95 -23.29 4.16
CA LYS A 405 3.52 -23.65 4.00
C LYS A 405 3.09 -24.78 4.93
N LYS A 406 3.93 -25.83 5.04
CA LYS A 406 3.68 -26.97 5.95
C LYS A 406 3.67 -26.54 7.41
N GLN A 407 4.64 -25.74 7.82
CA GLN A 407 4.73 -25.25 9.20
C GLN A 407 3.56 -24.31 9.52
N ASN A 408 3.24 -23.36 8.63
CA ASN A 408 2.07 -22.50 8.79
C ASN A 408 0.80 -23.33 9.04
N ARG A 409 0.49 -24.32 8.18
CA ARG A 409 -0.70 -25.15 8.34
C ARG A 409 -0.71 -25.90 9.68
N LYS A 410 0.44 -26.43 10.13
CA LYS A 410 0.54 -27.09 11.43
C LYS A 410 0.29 -26.14 12.59
N LEU A 411 0.82 -24.91 12.52
CA LEU A 411 0.67 -23.93 13.59
C LEU A 411 -0.74 -23.35 13.66
N GLU A 412 -1.42 -23.15 12.54
CA GLU A 412 -2.85 -22.78 12.50
C GLU A 412 -3.70 -23.79 13.31
N TRP A 413 -3.48 -25.09 13.09
CA TRP A 413 -4.18 -26.13 13.84
C TRP A 413 -3.75 -26.21 15.31
N LYS A 414 -2.47 -26.04 15.57
CA LYS A 414 -1.93 -26.16 16.92
C LYS A 414 -2.41 -25.03 17.83
N LEU A 415 -2.41 -23.79 17.37
CA LEU A 415 -2.95 -22.64 18.12
C LEU A 415 -4.41 -22.86 18.47
N ARG A 416 -5.23 -23.31 17.51
CA ARG A 416 -6.63 -23.66 17.79
C ARG A 416 -6.76 -24.78 18.85
N ALA A 417 -5.91 -25.80 18.77
CA ALA A 417 -5.93 -26.87 19.75
C ALA A 417 -5.57 -26.35 21.16
N VAL A 418 -4.61 -25.45 21.28
CA VAL A 418 -4.28 -24.77 22.55
C VAL A 418 -5.48 -24.01 23.09
N GLU A 419 -6.12 -23.17 22.27
CA GLU A 419 -7.32 -22.41 22.66
C GLU A 419 -8.45 -23.34 23.14
N MET A 420 -8.68 -24.44 22.41
CA MET A 420 -9.71 -25.42 22.79
C MET A 420 -9.42 -26.07 24.15
N LEU A 421 -8.18 -26.46 24.40
CA LEU A 421 -7.78 -27.05 25.68
C LEU A 421 -7.96 -26.07 26.84
N TRP A 422 -7.48 -24.84 26.67
CA TRP A 422 -7.59 -23.81 27.69
C TRP A 422 -9.04 -23.33 27.91
N SER A 423 -9.90 -23.43 26.91
CA SER A 423 -11.34 -23.12 27.08
C SER A 423 -12.09 -24.13 27.97
N CYS A 424 -11.48 -25.29 28.26
CA CYS A 424 -12.02 -26.26 29.22
C CYS A 424 -11.62 -25.94 30.68
N LEU A 425 -10.80 -24.92 30.89
CA LEU A 425 -10.33 -24.44 32.19
C LEU A 425 -11.06 -23.14 32.57
N PRO A 426 -11.02 -22.74 33.87
CA PRO A 426 -11.58 -21.44 34.28
C PRO A 426 -10.98 -20.27 33.50
N LEU A 427 -11.83 -19.32 33.13
CA LEU A 427 -11.46 -18.20 32.24
C LEU A 427 -10.36 -17.32 32.83
N GLU A 428 -10.29 -17.22 34.15
CA GLU A 428 -9.22 -16.49 34.86
C GLU A 428 -7.81 -17.05 34.61
N ASN A 429 -7.72 -18.31 34.21
CA ASN A 429 -6.45 -18.97 33.90
C ASN A 429 -6.11 -18.96 32.40
N TYR A 430 -7.02 -18.45 31.56
CA TYR A 430 -6.83 -18.46 30.10
C TYR A 430 -5.67 -17.54 29.69
N PRO A 431 -4.67 -18.03 28.92
CA PRO A 431 -3.46 -17.30 28.58
C PRO A 431 -3.70 -16.32 27.39
N PHE A 432 -4.50 -15.28 27.63
CA PHE A 432 -4.89 -14.33 26.57
C PHE A 432 -3.71 -13.64 25.91
N GLU A 433 -2.76 -13.13 26.69
CA GLU A 433 -1.64 -12.33 26.18
C GLU A 433 -0.67 -13.21 25.39
N GLU A 434 -0.39 -14.41 25.89
CA GLU A 434 0.48 -15.38 25.23
C GLU A 434 -0.11 -15.82 23.90
N LEU A 435 -1.40 -16.18 23.87
CA LEU A 435 -2.07 -16.62 22.64
C LEU A 435 -2.22 -15.47 21.61
N ASP A 436 -2.54 -14.26 22.05
CA ASP A 436 -2.56 -13.08 21.18
C ASP A 436 -1.18 -12.84 20.54
N GLY A 437 -0.12 -12.91 21.33
CA GLY A 437 1.26 -12.79 20.85
C GLY A 437 1.65 -13.89 19.85
N LEU A 438 1.27 -15.13 20.12
CA LEU A 438 1.56 -16.27 19.23
C LEU A 438 0.79 -16.17 17.90
N TRP A 439 -0.50 -15.79 17.95
CA TRP A 439 -1.28 -15.52 16.74
C TRP A 439 -0.65 -14.40 15.92
N LYS A 440 -0.34 -13.26 16.50
CA LYS A 440 0.27 -12.13 15.79
C LYS A 440 1.59 -12.50 15.11
N LYS A 441 2.45 -13.30 15.76
CA LYS A 441 3.68 -13.83 15.14
C LYS A 441 3.37 -14.74 13.94
N LEU A 442 2.37 -15.62 14.03
CA LEU A 442 1.96 -16.43 12.89
C LEU A 442 1.41 -15.57 11.75
N LEU A 443 0.54 -14.60 12.08
CA LEU A 443 -0.14 -13.74 11.11
C LEU A 443 0.85 -12.87 10.30
N ILE A 444 1.93 -12.37 10.89
CA ILE A 444 3.00 -11.64 10.17
C ILE A 444 3.60 -12.53 9.08
N ASN A 445 3.87 -13.80 9.40
CA ASN A 445 4.47 -14.75 8.47
C ASN A 445 3.50 -15.21 7.36
N GLN A 446 2.25 -14.80 7.41
CA GLN A 446 1.25 -14.99 6.36
C GLN A 446 1.20 -13.83 5.36
N PHE A 447 2.08 -12.84 5.50
CA PHE A 447 2.23 -11.74 4.53
C PHE A 447 2.45 -12.30 3.12
N HIS A 448 1.91 -11.61 2.12
CA HIS A 448 1.78 -12.13 0.75
C HIS A 448 3.11 -12.36 0.00
N ASP A 449 4.25 -11.97 0.54
CA ASP A 449 5.58 -12.36 0.04
C ASP A 449 6.29 -13.38 0.93
N ILE A 450 5.84 -13.60 2.16
CA ILE A 450 6.48 -14.56 3.06
C ILE A 450 5.94 -15.97 2.82
N ILE A 451 4.66 -16.21 3.10
CA ILE A 451 4.10 -17.56 2.92
C ILE A 451 4.12 -18.03 1.45
N PRO A 452 3.93 -17.20 0.43
CA PRO A 452 4.06 -17.61 -0.97
C PRO A 452 5.47 -18.04 -1.37
N GLY A 453 6.49 -17.61 -0.69
CA GLY A 453 7.86 -18.02 -0.98
C GLY A 453 8.61 -17.09 -1.93
N SER A 454 8.16 -15.84 -2.09
CA SER A 454 8.76 -14.83 -2.98
C SER A 454 9.79 -13.91 -2.31
N SER A 455 10.08 -14.14 -1.02
CA SER A 455 11.07 -13.37 -0.25
C SER A 455 12.50 -13.89 -0.39
N ILE A 456 13.47 -13.12 0.11
CA ILE A 456 14.87 -13.52 0.19
C ILE A 456 15.10 -14.60 1.28
N ASN A 457 16.19 -15.36 1.15
CA ASN A 457 16.51 -16.44 2.07
C ASN A 457 16.57 -16.02 3.56
N LEU A 458 17.02 -14.80 3.85
CA LEU A 458 17.09 -14.28 5.22
C LEU A 458 15.70 -14.19 5.88
N VAL A 459 14.68 -13.87 5.11
CA VAL A 459 13.29 -13.87 5.59
C VAL A 459 12.89 -15.27 6.04
N TYR A 460 13.18 -16.29 5.22
CA TYR A 460 12.83 -17.69 5.58
C TYR A 460 13.61 -18.23 6.76
N GLN A 461 14.89 -17.85 6.92
CA GLN A 461 15.65 -18.20 8.13
C GLN A 461 14.96 -17.64 9.40
N ASN A 462 14.47 -16.41 9.34
CA ASN A 462 13.73 -15.80 10.45
C ASN A 462 12.38 -16.47 10.65
N THR A 463 11.62 -16.70 9.58
CA THR A 463 10.30 -17.38 9.63
C THR A 463 10.39 -18.77 10.25
N HIS A 464 11.37 -19.58 9.86
CA HIS A 464 11.55 -20.91 10.44
C HIS A 464 11.83 -20.86 11.93
N LYS A 465 12.69 -19.95 12.37
CA LYS A 465 12.99 -19.74 13.78
C LYS A 465 11.74 -19.30 14.56
N GLU A 466 10.99 -18.34 14.05
CA GLU A 466 9.73 -17.90 14.66
C GLU A 466 8.71 -19.03 14.75
N TYR A 467 8.58 -19.86 13.71
CA TYR A 467 7.71 -21.04 13.75
C TYR A 467 8.14 -22.09 14.76
N GLU A 468 9.44 -22.30 14.95
CA GLU A 468 9.98 -23.17 16.01
C GLU A 468 9.66 -22.61 17.40
N ASP A 469 9.78 -21.31 17.59
CA ASP A 469 9.42 -20.63 18.84
C ASP A 469 7.91 -20.76 19.13
N ILE A 470 7.03 -20.49 18.15
CA ILE A 470 5.58 -20.67 18.29
C ILE A 470 5.25 -22.12 18.62
N GLN A 471 5.89 -23.08 17.94
CA GLN A 471 5.70 -24.52 18.18
C GLN A 471 6.03 -24.89 19.63
N ARG A 472 7.21 -24.47 20.12
CA ARG A 472 7.67 -24.72 21.49
C ARG A 472 6.73 -24.11 22.54
N ASP A 473 6.33 -22.88 22.34
CA ASP A 473 5.48 -22.15 23.28
C ASP A 473 4.07 -22.75 23.31
N CYS A 474 3.53 -23.19 22.17
CA CYS A 474 2.29 -23.97 22.10
C CYS A 474 2.41 -25.31 22.83
N ASP A 475 3.54 -26.04 22.69
CA ASP A 475 3.77 -27.32 23.41
C ASP A 475 3.79 -27.09 24.90
N SER A 476 4.40 -26.03 25.38
CA SER A 476 4.40 -25.64 26.79
C SER A 476 2.97 -25.34 27.29
N LEU A 477 2.19 -24.58 26.53
CA LEU A 477 0.79 -24.30 26.90
C LEU A 477 -0.08 -25.57 26.92
N ILE A 478 0.12 -26.49 25.98
CA ILE A 478 -0.59 -27.78 25.95
C ILE A 478 -0.24 -28.61 27.21
N ALA A 479 1.05 -28.68 27.57
CA ALA A 479 1.49 -29.41 28.76
C ALA A 479 0.87 -28.82 30.04
N LEU A 480 0.87 -27.48 30.18
CA LEU A 480 0.27 -26.80 31.33
C LEU A 480 -1.24 -27.08 31.44
N ALA A 481 -1.97 -26.95 30.31
CA ALA A 481 -3.39 -27.29 30.28
C ALA A 481 -3.65 -28.74 30.63
N GLY A 482 -2.82 -29.68 30.11
CA GLY A 482 -2.90 -31.10 30.42
C GLY A 482 -2.74 -31.39 31.89
N HIS A 483 -1.74 -30.80 32.55
CA HIS A 483 -1.56 -30.92 33.99
C HIS A 483 -2.73 -30.39 34.81
N SER A 484 -3.42 -29.38 34.34
CA SER A 484 -4.58 -28.78 35.01
C SER A 484 -5.87 -29.57 34.79
N LEU A 485 -6.01 -30.24 33.63
CA LEU A 485 -7.22 -30.98 33.24
C LEU A 485 -7.22 -32.43 33.75
N PHE A 486 -6.05 -33.03 33.91
CA PHE A 486 -5.94 -34.45 34.26
C PHE A 486 -5.20 -34.63 35.59
N GLU A 487 -5.83 -35.35 36.53
CA GLU A 487 -5.16 -35.77 37.76
C GLU A 487 -4.05 -36.78 37.41
N GLN A 488 -2.85 -36.57 37.98
CA GLN A 488 -1.77 -37.52 37.85
C GLN A 488 -2.08 -38.74 38.73
N GLY A 489 -2.45 -39.84 38.11
CA GLY A 489 -2.57 -41.15 38.75
C GLY A 489 -1.44 -42.09 38.31
N PRO A 490 -1.21 -43.19 39.01
CA PRO A 490 -0.17 -44.18 38.66
C PRO A 490 -0.35 -44.83 37.29
N ASP A 491 -1.56 -44.73 36.70
CA ASP A 491 -1.95 -45.26 35.41
C ASP A 491 -2.24 -44.16 34.35
N SER A 492 -1.88 -42.88 34.61
CA SER A 492 -2.09 -41.78 33.64
C SER A 492 -0.98 -41.81 32.58
N PHE A 493 -1.36 -42.02 31.32
CA PHE A 493 -0.51 -41.80 30.17
C PHE A 493 -0.64 -40.32 29.74
N VAL A 494 0.44 -39.58 29.85
CA VAL A 494 0.58 -38.23 29.27
C VAL A 494 1.32 -38.32 27.94
#